data_120a2f5bdb83b59aacf8abf00b9a2ad6
#
_entry.id   120a2f5bdb83b59aacf8abf00b9a2ad6
#
_cell.length_a   1.000
_cell.length_b   1.000
_cell.length_c   1.000
_cell.angle_alpha   90.00
_cell.angle_beta   90.00
_cell.angle_gamma   90.00
#
_symmetry.space_group_name_H-M   'P 1'
#
loop_
_entity.id
_entity.type
_entity.pdbx_description
1 polymer ?
#
loop_
_entity_poly.entity_id
_entity_poly.type
_entity_poly.pdbx_seq_one_letter_code
_entity_poly.pdbx_strand_id
1 'polypeptide(L)'
;MPDNPKTMDTTGGVEAVERALRVLDVFVPGDTGLSLKQVSDRSGVNKATILRLSISLEKFGHITRDTEGLFHLGPSLWRLGSVFRQNLRMGPIVRPVLANLMNATGESASFYVQRGNSGVCLYRVNSHRLARDHVEEGEIIPLSTGSSGQVLDAYSIRQGKKAEDIRKSGYYLSLGERDPDVAGLSVPVLGGEGELLGAVSLSGLRVRFDETAVEVY
;
A
#
# COMPACT_ATOMS: atom_id res chain seq x y z
N MET A 1 13.25 13.33 -1.21
CA MET A 1 13.37 12.74 0.16
C MET A 1 11.98 12.26 0.53
N PRO A 2 11.74 10.98 0.79
CA PRO A 2 10.44 10.51 1.23
C PRO A 2 10.21 10.99 2.67
N ASP A 3 9.05 11.61 2.90
CA ASP A 3 8.60 12.07 4.20
C ASP A 3 8.54 10.92 5.20
N ASN A 4 9.21 11.12 6.31
CA ASN A 4 9.25 10.23 7.45
C ASN A 4 7.82 10.19 8.08
N PRO A 5 7.19 9.00 8.23
CA PRO A 5 5.89 8.91 8.88
C PRO A 5 6.07 9.15 10.39
N LYS A 6 6.03 10.43 10.80
CA LYS A 6 5.95 10.80 12.23
C LYS A 6 4.50 11.01 12.63
N THR A 7 4.20 10.38 13.75
CA THR A 7 3.07 10.50 14.68
C THR A 7 1.89 9.58 14.43
N MET A 8 2.06 8.30 14.80
CA MET A 8 1.01 7.59 15.50
C MET A 8 0.96 8.15 16.93
N ASP A 9 -0.20 8.60 17.37
CA ASP A 9 -0.46 9.02 18.74
C ASP A 9 -0.26 7.81 19.67
N THR A 10 0.82 7.83 20.47
CA THR A 10 1.30 6.68 21.26
C THR A 10 0.83 6.75 22.70
N THR A 11 -0.46 6.73 22.93
CA THR A 11 -0.98 6.46 24.26
C THR A 11 -1.20 4.97 24.44
N GLY A 12 -0.20 4.24 24.98
CA GLY A 12 -0.36 2.89 25.51
C GLY A 12 0.36 1.74 24.80
N GLY A 13 1.24 1.97 23.81
CA GLY A 13 2.02 0.92 23.13
C GLY A 13 3.27 0.47 23.91
N VAL A 14 3.82 -0.70 23.54
CA VAL A 14 5.11 -1.20 24.06
C VAL A 14 6.22 -0.75 23.11
N GLU A 15 7.02 0.20 23.52
CA GLU A 15 8.07 0.83 22.67
C GLU A 15 9.03 -0.19 22.03
N ALA A 16 9.37 -1.29 22.73
CA ALA A 16 10.22 -2.34 22.17
C ALA A 16 9.55 -3.07 21.01
N VAL A 17 8.23 -3.28 21.07
CA VAL A 17 7.46 -3.91 19.98
C VAL A 17 7.36 -2.94 18.80
N GLU A 18 7.09 -1.66 19.03
CA GLU A 18 7.03 -0.66 17.99
C GLU A 18 8.36 -0.50 17.25
N ARG A 19 9.48 -0.52 17.98
CA ARG A 19 10.83 -0.51 17.39
C ARG A 19 11.09 -1.77 16.56
N ALA A 20 10.65 -2.94 17.02
CA ALA A 20 10.78 -4.19 16.26
C ALA A 20 9.98 -4.16 14.96
N LEU A 21 8.75 -3.64 15.00
CA LEU A 21 7.91 -3.45 13.81
C LEU A 21 8.54 -2.47 12.84
N ARG A 22 9.06 -1.32 13.33
CA ARG A 22 9.80 -0.37 12.47
C ARG A 22 11.01 -0.98 11.79
N VAL A 23 11.70 -1.93 12.43
CA VAL A 23 12.80 -2.68 11.82
C VAL A 23 12.31 -3.59 10.69
N LEU A 24 11.10 -4.16 10.80
CA LEU A 24 10.51 -4.95 9.71
C LEU A 24 10.01 -4.07 8.55
N ASP A 25 9.49 -2.88 8.85
CA ASP A 25 8.90 -1.98 7.85
C ASP A 25 9.93 -1.27 6.94
N VAL A 26 11.25 -1.42 7.20
CA VAL A 26 12.28 -0.79 6.35
C VAL A 26 12.55 -1.52 5.05
N PHE A 27 12.11 -2.77 4.93
CA PHE A 27 12.31 -3.57 3.73
C PHE A 27 11.32 -3.16 2.64
N VAL A 28 11.83 -2.87 1.46
CA VAL A 28 11.02 -2.47 0.30
C VAL A 28 11.27 -3.43 -0.87
N PRO A 29 10.34 -3.50 -1.85
CA PRO A 29 10.53 -4.30 -3.05
C PRO A 29 11.87 -3.98 -3.73
N GLY A 30 12.61 -5.03 -4.12
CA GLY A 30 13.95 -4.91 -4.72
C GLY A 30 15.12 -5.00 -3.73
N ASP A 31 14.89 -4.93 -2.41
CA ASP A 31 15.95 -5.18 -1.44
C ASP A 31 16.35 -6.66 -1.46
N THR A 32 17.61 -6.94 -1.74
CA THR A 32 18.20 -8.30 -1.71
C THR A 32 18.82 -8.64 -0.36
N GLY A 33 18.91 -7.66 0.55
CA GLY A 33 19.49 -7.75 1.89
C GLY A 33 19.91 -6.38 2.36
N LEU A 34 19.75 -6.10 3.66
CA LEU A 34 20.08 -4.79 4.25
C LEU A 34 21.20 -4.92 5.28
N SER A 35 22.21 -4.07 5.19
CA SER A 35 23.22 -3.92 6.23
C SER A 35 22.63 -3.29 7.49
N LEU A 36 23.28 -3.51 8.65
CA LEU A 36 22.90 -2.88 9.92
C LEU A 36 22.81 -1.34 9.81
N LYS A 37 23.69 -0.75 8.98
CA LYS A 37 23.66 0.70 8.73
C LYS A 37 22.38 1.11 8.00
N GLN A 38 22.02 0.43 6.92
CA GLN A 38 20.81 0.72 6.14
C GLN A 38 19.53 0.55 6.98
N VAL A 39 19.46 -0.53 7.77
CA VAL A 39 18.33 -0.75 8.69
C VAL A 39 18.24 0.40 9.71
N SER A 40 19.38 0.83 10.27
CA SER A 40 19.43 1.95 11.24
C SER A 40 19.00 3.27 10.61
N ASP A 41 19.53 3.57 9.42
CA ASP A 41 19.26 4.84 8.72
C ASP A 41 17.77 4.94 8.29
N ARG A 42 17.18 3.82 7.83
CA ARG A 42 15.79 3.77 7.39
C ARG A 42 14.77 3.74 8.55
N SER A 43 15.06 2.96 9.61
CA SER A 43 14.14 2.79 10.75
C SER A 43 14.21 3.92 11.78
N GLY A 44 15.30 4.68 11.80
CA GLY A 44 15.61 5.63 12.86
C GLY A 44 15.95 4.96 14.22
N VAL A 45 16.11 3.64 14.24
CA VAL A 45 16.48 2.88 15.44
C VAL A 45 18.00 2.75 15.51
N ASN A 46 18.59 2.98 16.69
CA ASN A 46 20.04 2.86 16.84
C ASN A 46 20.52 1.40 16.68
N LYS A 47 21.75 1.22 16.19
CA LYS A 47 22.36 -0.08 15.83
C LYS A 47 22.36 -1.08 16.99
N ALA A 48 22.65 -0.62 18.21
CA ALA A 48 22.69 -1.52 19.39
C ALA A 48 21.29 -2.08 19.71
N THR A 49 20.25 -1.25 19.57
CA THR A 49 18.87 -1.68 19.74
C THR A 49 18.45 -2.65 18.63
N ILE A 50 18.80 -2.38 17.37
CA ILE A 50 18.52 -3.30 16.25
C ILE A 50 19.12 -4.66 16.52
N LEU A 51 20.40 -4.73 16.92
CA LEU A 51 21.07 -6.00 17.24
C LEU A 51 20.38 -6.79 18.36
N ARG A 52 19.83 -6.11 19.36
CA ARG A 52 19.08 -6.76 20.44
C ARG A 52 17.71 -7.25 19.96
N LEU A 53 17.01 -6.45 19.18
CA LEU A 53 15.70 -6.81 18.61
C LEU A 53 15.85 -7.96 17.60
N SER A 54 16.93 -7.95 16.81
CA SER A 54 17.16 -8.99 15.79
C SER A 54 17.28 -10.38 16.40
N ILE A 55 17.85 -10.56 17.59
CA ILE A 55 17.89 -11.85 18.28
C ILE A 55 16.48 -12.43 18.45
N SER A 56 15.52 -11.60 18.85
CA SER A 56 14.13 -12.04 18.99
C SER A 56 13.45 -12.24 17.62
N LEU A 57 13.64 -11.33 16.69
CA LEU A 57 13.06 -11.43 15.34
C LEU A 57 13.58 -12.66 14.58
N GLU A 58 14.88 -12.99 14.71
CA GLU A 58 15.49 -14.21 14.17
C GLU A 58 14.92 -15.46 14.84
N LYS A 59 14.84 -15.47 16.17
CA LYS A 59 14.27 -16.58 16.94
C LYS A 59 12.84 -16.92 16.50
N PHE A 60 12.04 -15.91 16.18
CA PHE A 60 10.66 -16.10 15.69
C PHE A 60 10.56 -16.19 14.16
N GLY A 61 11.69 -16.17 13.45
CA GLY A 61 11.75 -16.35 12.00
C GLY A 61 11.18 -15.19 11.19
N HIS A 62 11.12 -13.98 11.77
CA HIS A 62 10.67 -12.77 11.07
C HIS A 62 11.77 -12.13 10.24
N ILE A 63 13.03 -12.28 10.67
CA ILE A 63 14.22 -11.94 9.89
C ILE A 63 15.18 -13.11 9.89
N THR A 64 16.13 -13.09 8.96
CA THR A 64 17.28 -13.97 8.91
C THR A 64 18.55 -13.14 8.64
N ARG A 65 19.72 -13.71 8.91
CA ARG A 65 21.01 -13.15 8.51
C ARG A 65 21.73 -14.12 7.62
N ASP A 66 22.38 -13.58 6.60
CA ASP A 66 23.32 -14.35 5.79
C ASP A 66 24.75 -14.37 6.37
N THR A 67 25.66 -15.02 5.66
CA THR A 67 27.08 -15.14 6.04
C THR A 67 27.84 -13.81 6.01
N GLU A 68 27.32 -12.81 5.30
CA GLU A 68 27.87 -11.46 5.22
C GLU A 68 27.30 -10.54 6.32
N GLY A 69 26.34 -11.04 7.10
CA GLY A 69 25.67 -10.30 8.17
C GLY A 69 24.55 -9.37 7.69
N LEU A 70 24.11 -9.50 6.44
CA LEU A 70 22.95 -8.76 5.92
C LEU A 70 21.66 -9.33 6.48
N PHE A 71 20.70 -8.44 6.74
CA PHE A 71 19.38 -8.78 7.21
C PHE A 71 18.44 -9.02 6.01
N HIS A 72 17.65 -10.08 6.10
CA HIS A 72 16.60 -10.43 5.14
C HIS A 72 15.29 -10.67 5.88
N LEU A 73 14.15 -10.51 5.19
CA LEU A 73 12.86 -10.93 5.72
C LEU A 73 12.81 -12.46 5.87
N GLY A 74 12.28 -12.92 6.99
CA GLY A 74 12.21 -14.33 7.33
C GLY A 74 10.88 -14.99 6.92
N PRO A 75 10.85 -16.34 6.85
CA PRO A 75 9.70 -17.10 6.35
C PRO A 75 8.42 -16.97 7.20
N SER A 76 8.54 -16.56 8.47
CA SER A 76 7.36 -16.33 9.31
C SER A 76 6.45 -15.23 8.79
N LEU A 77 7.01 -14.23 8.11
CA LEU A 77 6.23 -13.15 7.48
C LEU A 77 5.39 -13.68 6.31
N TRP A 78 5.96 -14.55 5.48
CA TRP A 78 5.21 -15.23 4.42
C TRP A 78 4.04 -16.05 4.98
N ARG A 79 4.31 -16.84 6.03
CA ARG A 79 3.28 -17.65 6.70
C ARG A 79 2.15 -16.76 7.24
N LEU A 80 2.47 -15.69 7.95
CA LEU A 80 1.48 -14.75 8.50
C LEU A 80 0.68 -14.04 7.38
N GLY A 81 1.37 -13.58 6.34
CA GLY A 81 0.73 -12.97 5.16
C GLY A 81 -0.20 -13.96 4.43
N SER A 82 0.18 -15.24 4.34
CA SER A 82 -0.66 -16.29 3.75
C SER A 82 -1.93 -16.54 4.57
N VAL A 83 -1.82 -16.59 5.92
CA VAL A 83 -2.98 -16.72 6.81
C VAL A 83 -3.90 -15.50 6.67
N PHE A 84 -3.32 -14.30 6.70
CA PHE A 84 -4.07 -13.07 6.48
C PHE A 84 -4.84 -13.10 5.16
N ARG A 85 -4.16 -13.45 4.06
CA ARG A 85 -4.77 -13.55 2.72
C ARG A 85 -5.88 -14.59 2.63
N GLN A 86 -5.73 -15.75 3.29
CA GLN A 86 -6.77 -16.79 3.35
C GLN A 86 -8.02 -16.33 4.11
N ASN A 87 -7.82 -15.52 5.16
CA ASN A 87 -8.92 -14.96 5.95
C ASN A 87 -9.62 -13.78 5.28
N LEU A 88 -9.01 -13.17 4.27
CA LEU A 88 -9.63 -12.15 3.42
C LEU A 88 -10.62 -12.83 2.46
N ARG A 89 -11.88 -13.01 2.92
CA ARG A 89 -12.96 -13.60 2.11
C ARG A 89 -13.34 -12.78 0.87
N MET A 90 -12.76 -11.61 0.69
CA MET A 90 -13.02 -10.69 -0.43
C MET A 90 -12.37 -11.12 -1.74
N GLY A 91 -11.27 -11.89 -1.71
CA GLY A 91 -10.52 -12.26 -2.92
C GLY A 91 -11.35 -12.93 -4.01
N PRO A 92 -12.20 -13.93 -3.70
CA PRO A 92 -13.08 -14.57 -4.67
C PRO A 92 -14.10 -13.63 -5.33
N ILE A 93 -14.45 -12.53 -4.67
CA ILE A 93 -15.38 -11.51 -5.18
C ILE A 93 -14.62 -10.42 -5.94
N VAL A 94 -13.56 -9.88 -5.36
CA VAL A 94 -12.85 -8.72 -5.89
C VAL A 94 -12.03 -9.05 -7.13
N ARG A 95 -11.28 -10.19 -7.14
CA ARG A 95 -10.41 -10.53 -8.27
C ARG A 95 -11.14 -10.68 -9.62
N PRO A 96 -12.31 -11.32 -9.72
CA PRO A 96 -13.06 -11.34 -10.98
C PRO A 96 -13.50 -9.95 -11.46
N VAL A 97 -13.89 -9.06 -10.54
CA VAL A 97 -14.26 -7.68 -10.87
C VAL A 97 -13.05 -6.93 -11.43
N LEU A 98 -11.88 -7.02 -10.76
CA LEU A 98 -10.65 -6.39 -11.26
C LEU A 98 -10.22 -6.95 -12.62
N ALA A 99 -10.37 -8.27 -12.84
CA ALA A 99 -10.06 -8.89 -14.14
C ALA A 99 -10.98 -8.37 -15.24
N ASN A 100 -12.28 -8.22 -14.96
CA ASN A 100 -13.24 -7.66 -15.91
C ASN A 100 -12.92 -6.19 -16.24
N LEU A 101 -12.59 -5.38 -15.24
CA LEU A 101 -12.18 -4.00 -15.43
C LEU A 101 -10.90 -3.89 -16.29
N MET A 102 -9.87 -4.70 -15.97
CA MET A 102 -8.64 -4.73 -16.74
C MET A 102 -8.91 -5.15 -18.20
N ASN A 103 -9.74 -6.17 -18.43
CA ASN A 103 -10.08 -6.63 -19.76
C ASN A 103 -10.87 -5.57 -20.57
N ALA A 104 -11.78 -4.86 -19.91
CA ALA A 104 -12.61 -3.84 -20.56
C ALA A 104 -11.82 -2.57 -20.93
N THR A 105 -10.88 -2.17 -20.07
CA THR A 105 -10.15 -0.90 -20.21
C THR A 105 -8.75 -1.07 -20.79
N GLY A 106 -8.15 -2.25 -20.62
CA GLY A 106 -6.75 -2.51 -20.91
C GLY A 106 -5.79 -1.89 -19.90
N GLU A 107 -6.28 -1.28 -18.80
CA GLU A 107 -5.46 -0.69 -17.74
C GLU A 107 -5.37 -1.61 -16.53
N SER A 108 -4.36 -1.43 -15.69
CA SER A 108 -4.23 -2.20 -14.46
C SER A 108 -5.36 -1.84 -13.49
N ALA A 109 -5.95 -2.86 -12.86
CA ALA A 109 -7.02 -2.69 -11.89
C ALA A 109 -6.58 -3.15 -10.49
N SER A 110 -6.85 -2.37 -9.46
CA SER A 110 -6.42 -2.63 -8.08
C SER A 110 -7.52 -2.37 -7.08
N PHE A 111 -7.46 -3.06 -5.95
CA PHE A 111 -8.31 -2.80 -4.79
C PHE A 111 -7.44 -2.45 -3.58
N TYR A 112 -7.72 -1.30 -3.02
CA TYR A 112 -7.00 -0.75 -1.87
C TYR A 112 -7.90 -0.68 -0.64
N VAL A 113 -7.31 -0.89 0.54
CA VAL A 113 -7.97 -0.62 1.82
C VAL A 113 -7.18 0.38 2.62
N GLN A 114 -7.87 1.16 3.46
CA GLN A 114 -7.20 2.08 4.36
C GLN A 114 -6.65 1.36 5.59
N ARG A 115 -5.47 1.76 6.02
CA ARG A 115 -4.83 1.31 7.24
C ARG A 115 -4.13 2.49 7.93
N GLY A 116 -4.77 3.04 8.97
CA GLY A 116 -4.29 4.28 9.60
C GLY A 116 -4.22 5.42 8.58
N ASN A 117 -3.06 6.03 8.42
CA ASN A 117 -2.80 7.13 7.48
C ASN A 117 -2.28 6.68 6.10
N SER A 118 -2.47 5.41 5.75
CA SER A 118 -1.98 4.83 4.50
C SER A 118 -3.04 3.98 3.84
N GLY A 119 -2.92 3.78 2.53
CA GLY A 119 -3.63 2.76 1.79
C GLY A 119 -2.74 1.54 1.57
N VAL A 120 -3.33 0.35 1.47
CA VAL A 120 -2.62 -0.90 1.15
C VAL A 120 -3.29 -1.53 -0.07
N CYS A 121 -2.51 -1.86 -1.10
CA CYS A 121 -2.98 -2.63 -2.24
C CYS A 121 -3.21 -4.08 -1.81
N LEU A 122 -4.47 -4.51 -1.71
CA LEU A 122 -4.78 -5.91 -1.34
C LEU A 122 -4.83 -6.84 -2.54
N TYR A 123 -5.39 -6.37 -3.66
CA TYR A 123 -5.55 -7.15 -4.88
C TYR A 123 -5.22 -6.30 -6.10
N ARG A 124 -4.56 -6.93 -7.07
CA ARG A 124 -4.23 -6.29 -8.33
C ARG A 124 -4.32 -7.27 -9.50
N VAL A 125 -4.79 -6.78 -10.64
CA VAL A 125 -4.70 -7.41 -11.94
C VAL A 125 -3.96 -6.45 -12.85
N ASN A 126 -2.77 -6.86 -13.30
CA ASN A 126 -1.92 -6.03 -14.15
C ASN A 126 -2.46 -5.97 -15.58
N SER A 127 -2.36 -4.81 -16.21
CA SER A 127 -2.53 -4.64 -17.64
C SER A 127 -1.61 -5.59 -18.43
N HIS A 128 -2.09 -6.08 -19.57
CA HIS A 128 -1.28 -6.85 -20.52
C HIS A 128 -0.34 -5.97 -21.36
N ARG A 129 -0.44 -4.65 -21.24
CA ARG A 129 0.42 -3.71 -21.96
C ARG A 129 1.84 -3.76 -21.41
N LEU A 130 2.83 -3.65 -22.29
CA LEU A 130 4.25 -3.60 -21.88
C LEU A 130 4.55 -2.38 -21.03
N ALA A 131 4.02 -1.20 -21.43
CA ALA A 131 4.15 0.03 -20.69
C ALA A 131 2.94 0.21 -19.75
N ARG A 132 3.12 0.00 -18.46
CA ARG A 132 2.14 0.15 -17.38
C ARG A 132 2.81 0.69 -16.12
N ASP A 133 2.01 1.19 -15.19
CA ASP A 133 2.47 1.50 -13.85
C ASP A 133 2.85 0.22 -13.09
N HIS A 134 3.77 0.35 -12.14
CA HIS A 134 4.22 -0.76 -11.30
C HIS A 134 3.73 -0.55 -9.87
N VAL A 135 2.81 -1.41 -9.46
CA VAL A 135 2.32 -1.54 -8.08
C VAL A 135 2.19 -3.01 -7.77
N GLU A 136 2.50 -3.44 -6.56
CA GLU A 136 2.36 -4.82 -6.13
C GLU A 136 1.32 -4.98 -5.00
N GLU A 137 0.78 -6.20 -4.89
CA GLU A 137 -0.06 -6.54 -3.73
C GLU A 137 0.79 -6.45 -2.45
N GLY A 138 0.26 -5.75 -1.44
CA GLY A 138 0.96 -5.42 -0.20
C GLY A 138 1.63 -4.05 -0.21
N GLU A 139 1.74 -3.37 -1.35
CA GLU A 139 2.34 -2.05 -1.44
C GLU A 139 1.52 -1.01 -0.66
N ILE A 140 2.23 -0.16 0.07
CA ILE A 140 1.67 0.92 0.87
C ILE A 140 1.70 2.21 0.06
N ILE A 141 0.57 2.90 -0.02
CA ILE A 141 0.44 4.19 -0.68
C ILE A 141 0.07 5.29 0.33
N PRO A 142 0.54 6.53 0.12
CA PRO A 142 0.09 7.67 0.94
C PRO A 142 -1.38 7.99 0.61
N LEU A 143 -2.13 8.45 1.63
CA LEU A 143 -3.51 8.94 1.41
C LEU A 143 -3.54 10.33 0.75
N SER A 144 -2.45 11.09 0.82
CA SER A 144 -2.37 12.49 0.36
C SER A 144 -2.25 12.65 -1.16
N THR A 145 -1.87 11.60 -1.89
CA THR A 145 -1.57 11.66 -3.33
C THR A 145 -2.09 10.45 -4.08
N GLY A 146 -2.39 10.64 -5.36
CA GLY A 146 -2.89 9.61 -6.24
C GLY A 146 -4.38 9.29 -6.02
N SER A 147 -5.01 8.68 -7.00
CA SER A 147 -6.47 8.51 -7.00
C SER A 147 -6.98 7.64 -5.84
N SER A 148 -6.35 6.50 -5.59
CA SER A 148 -6.77 5.58 -4.52
C SER A 148 -6.59 6.18 -3.14
N GLY A 149 -5.45 6.85 -2.89
CA GLY A 149 -5.19 7.54 -1.62
C GLY A 149 -6.23 8.61 -1.33
N GLN A 150 -6.52 9.45 -2.32
CA GLN A 150 -7.48 10.54 -2.19
C GLN A 150 -8.92 10.05 -1.97
N VAL A 151 -9.32 8.96 -2.62
CA VAL A 151 -10.65 8.34 -2.40
C VAL A 151 -10.73 7.75 -0.98
N LEU A 152 -9.72 6.96 -0.56
CA LEU A 152 -9.70 6.41 0.80
C LEU A 152 -9.74 7.51 1.85
N ASP A 153 -8.96 8.58 1.68
CA ASP A 153 -8.93 9.72 2.58
C ASP A 153 -10.28 10.47 2.63
N ALA A 154 -10.90 10.70 1.47
CA ALA A 154 -12.16 11.40 1.37
C ALA A 154 -13.33 10.68 2.04
N TYR A 155 -13.33 9.36 2.00
CA TYR A 155 -14.39 8.53 2.62
C TYR A 155 -14.06 8.07 4.04
N SER A 156 -12.89 8.46 4.56
CA SER A 156 -12.55 8.32 5.97
C SER A 156 -13.13 9.47 6.80
N ILE A 157 -12.61 9.67 8.00
CA ILE A 157 -13.04 10.72 8.94
C ILE A 157 -12.63 12.14 8.47
N ARG A 158 -11.82 12.25 7.40
CA ARG A 158 -11.27 13.53 6.97
C ARG A 158 -12.33 14.47 6.42
N GLN A 159 -12.32 15.71 6.93
CA GLN A 159 -13.18 16.81 6.48
C GLN A 159 -12.38 17.76 5.59
N GLY A 160 -13.06 18.48 4.70
CA GLY A 160 -12.49 19.51 3.86
C GLY A 160 -13.08 19.51 2.45
N LYS A 161 -12.93 20.62 1.76
CA LYS A 161 -13.57 20.86 0.45
C LYS A 161 -13.22 19.77 -0.56
N LYS A 162 -11.95 19.36 -0.66
CA LYS A 162 -11.51 18.31 -1.60
C LYS A 162 -12.22 16.97 -1.32
N ALA A 163 -12.34 16.58 -0.04
CA ALA A 163 -13.03 15.36 0.35
C ALA A 163 -14.53 15.42 0.04
N GLU A 164 -15.16 16.59 0.24
CA GLU A 164 -16.56 16.82 -0.12
C GLU A 164 -16.78 16.73 -1.63
N ASP A 165 -15.89 17.33 -2.43
CA ASP A 165 -15.95 17.28 -3.89
C ASP A 165 -15.82 15.83 -4.39
N ILE A 166 -14.89 15.04 -3.84
CA ILE A 166 -14.72 13.62 -4.18
C ILE A 166 -15.96 12.80 -3.80
N ARG A 167 -16.53 13.02 -2.60
CA ARG A 167 -17.77 12.34 -2.20
C ARG A 167 -18.95 12.70 -3.08
N LYS A 168 -19.00 13.93 -3.56
CA LYS A 168 -20.06 14.40 -4.46
C LYS A 168 -19.93 13.83 -5.87
N SER A 169 -18.71 13.76 -6.41
CA SER A 169 -18.45 13.16 -7.73
C SER A 169 -18.56 11.64 -7.73
N GLY A 170 -18.26 11.00 -6.58
CA GLY A 170 -18.19 9.55 -6.45
C GLY A 170 -16.89 8.94 -6.97
N TYR A 171 -15.96 9.74 -7.49
CA TYR A 171 -14.66 9.28 -7.99
C TYR A 171 -13.58 10.35 -7.83
N TYR A 172 -12.33 9.95 -8.03
CA TYR A 172 -11.20 10.87 -8.16
C TYR A 172 -10.27 10.43 -9.30
N LEU A 173 -9.99 11.37 -10.20
CA LEU A 173 -8.99 11.24 -11.28
C LEU A 173 -7.70 11.95 -10.84
N SER A 174 -6.60 11.22 -10.80
CA SER A 174 -5.26 11.75 -10.56
C SER A 174 -4.45 11.71 -11.85
N LEU A 175 -3.89 12.85 -12.25
CA LEU A 175 -3.08 12.99 -13.45
C LEU A 175 -1.66 13.45 -13.06
N GLY A 176 -0.77 12.48 -12.78
CA GLY A 176 0.63 12.77 -12.50
C GLY A 176 0.93 13.19 -11.04
N GLU A 177 0.05 12.92 -10.06
CA GLU A 177 0.28 13.32 -8.66
C GLU A 177 1.36 12.49 -7.96
N ARG A 178 1.44 11.19 -8.22
CA ARG A 178 2.46 10.29 -7.67
C ARG A 178 3.71 10.24 -8.54
N ASP A 179 3.49 10.14 -9.83
CA ASP A 179 4.51 10.07 -10.86
C ASP A 179 3.97 10.84 -12.07
N PRO A 180 4.77 11.75 -12.68
CA PRO A 180 4.32 12.60 -13.79
C PRO A 180 3.74 11.85 -14.99
N ASP A 181 4.20 10.61 -15.21
CA ASP A 181 3.81 9.77 -16.34
C ASP A 181 2.64 8.82 -16.03
N VAL A 182 2.17 8.78 -14.77
CA VAL A 182 1.13 7.86 -14.31
C VAL A 182 -0.16 8.62 -14.00
N ALA A 183 -1.28 8.04 -14.42
CA ALA A 183 -2.61 8.47 -14.01
C ALA A 183 -3.38 7.32 -13.35
N GLY A 184 -4.39 7.68 -12.59
CA GLY A 184 -5.30 6.71 -11.99
C GLY A 184 -6.68 7.31 -11.76
N LEU A 185 -7.70 6.48 -11.95
CA LEU A 185 -9.10 6.78 -11.64
C LEU A 185 -9.55 5.82 -10.54
N SER A 186 -10.14 6.35 -9.47
CA SER A 186 -10.58 5.52 -8.35
C SER A 186 -11.98 5.87 -7.89
N VAL A 187 -12.70 4.84 -7.45
CA VAL A 187 -14.04 4.94 -6.87
C VAL A 187 -14.07 4.25 -5.50
N PRO A 188 -14.90 4.70 -4.55
CA PRO A 188 -15.09 4.01 -3.27
C PRO A 188 -15.87 2.72 -3.46
N VAL A 189 -15.57 1.73 -2.64
CA VAL A 189 -16.40 0.55 -2.43
C VAL A 189 -17.02 0.68 -1.04
N LEU A 190 -18.33 0.80 -1.02
CA LEU A 190 -19.09 0.99 0.22
C LEU A 190 -19.85 -0.28 0.58
N GLY A 191 -19.96 -0.56 1.85
CA GLY A 191 -20.78 -1.61 2.41
C GLY A 191 -22.27 -1.22 2.48
N GLY A 192 -23.10 -2.14 2.96
CA GLY A 192 -24.56 -1.96 3.00
C GLY A 192 -25.03 -0.83 3.93
N GLU A 193 -24.22 -0.44 4.91
CA GLU A 193 -24.49 0.65 5.84
C GLU A 193 -23.79 1.96 5.44
N GLY A 194 -23.14 1.99 4.25
CA GLY A 194 -22.39 3.14 3.74
C GLY A 194 -20.96 3.24 4.27
N GLU A 195 -20.49 2.25 5.03
CA GLU A 195 -19.12 2.19 5.51
C GLU A 195 -18.12 1.95 4.37
N LEU A 196 -16.95 2.57 4.45
CA LEU A 196 -15.90 2.39 3.45
C LEU A 196 -15.24 1.01 3.61
N LEU A 197 -15.41 0.14 2.62
CA LEU A 197 -14.72 -1.15 2.52
C LEU A 197 -13.36 -1.03 1.82
N GLY A 198 -13.20 -0.05 0.94
CA GLY A 198 -11.97 0.18 0.20
C GLY A 198 -12.20 1.06 -1.04
N ALA A 199 -11.21 1.07 -1.93
CA ALA A 199 -11.28 1.76 -3.21
C ALA A 199 -10.87 0.84 -4.35
N VAL A 200 -11.62 0.82 -5.44
CA VAL A 200 -11.22 0.22 -6.72
C VAL A 200 -10.56 1.31 -7.55
N SER A 201 -9.46 0.96 -8.20
CA SER A 201 -8.68 1.88 -9.01
C SER A 201 -8.28 1.26 -10.35
N LEU A 202 -8.39 2.06 -11.40
CA LEU A 202 -7.69 1.83 -12.66
C LEU A 202 -6.44 2.70 -12.68
N SER A 203 -5.32 2.18 -13.17
CA SER A 203 -4.05 2.92 -13.26
C SER A 203 -3.25 2.54 -14.49
N GLY A 204 -2.55 3.52 -15.06
CA GLY A 204 -1.76 3.34 -16.25
C GLY A 204 -1.01 4.60 -16.65
N LEU A 205 -0.49 4.66 -17.88
CA LEU A 205 0.20 5.84 -18.38
C LEU A 205 -0.77 7.00 -18.59
N ARG A 206 -0.36 8.18 -18.13
CA ARG A 206 -1.14 9.43 -18.17
C ARG A 206 -1.72 9.76 -19.55
N VAL A 207 -0.98 9.48 -20.62
CA VAL A 207 -1.41 9.75 -21.99
C VAL A 207 -2.68 8.98 -22.41
N ARG A 208 -3.12 8.01 -21.63
CA ARG A 208 -4.34 7.21 -21.89
C ARG A 208 -5.51 7.60 -21.00
N PHE A 209 -5.31 8.55 -20.10
CA PHE A 209 -6.33 9.06 -19.17
C PHE A 209 -6.66 10.51 -19.55
N ASP A 210 -7.46 10.67 -20.57
CA ASP A 210 -8.04 11.96 -20.98
C ASP A 210 -9.47 12.14 -20.44
N GLU A 211 -10.10 13.25 -20.77
CA GLU A 211 -11.47 13.54 -20.33
C GLU A 211 -12.49 12.50 -20.82
N THR A 212 -12.23 11.86 -21.97
CA THR A 212 -13.10 10.82 -22.52
C THR A 212 -12.92 9.49 -21.81
N ALA A 213 -11.74 9.20 -21.27
CA ALA A 213 -11.48 8.00 -20.49
C ALA A 213 -12.34 7.90 -19.22
N VAL A 214 -12.67 9.04 -18.60
CA VAL A 214 -13.53 9.08 -17.39
C VAL A 214 -14.97 8.67 -17.71
N GLU A 215 -15.45 8.91 -18.92
CA GLU A 215 -16.79 8.50 -19.37
C GLU A 215 -16.85 7.01 -19.73
N VAL A 216 -15.70 6.41 -20.06
CA VAL A 216 -15.58 5.00 -20.48
C VAL A 216 -15.16 4.09 -19.35
N TYR A 217 -14.39 4.59 -18.40
CA TYR A 217 -13.86 3.85 -17.25
C TYR A 217 -14.76 3.99 -16.03
#